data_f618db64c2ff76531a889f2aa20fb59e
#
_entry.id   f618db64c2ff76531a889f2aa20fb59e
#
_cell.length_a   1.000
_cell.length_b   1.000
_cell.length_c   1.000
_cell.angle_alpha   90.00
_cell.angle_beta   90.00
_cell.angle_gamma   90.00
#
_symmetry.space_group_name_H-M   'P 1'
#
loop_
_entity.id
_entity.type
_entity.pdbx_description
1 polymer ?
#
loop_
_entity_poly.entity_id
_entity_poly.type
_entity_poly.pdbx_seq_one_letter_code
_entity_poly.pdbx_strand_id
1 'polypeptide(L)'
;MKRGEIWTVAGAKDYAGKPRPALILQDDRIDATESITICVMTTDPAEAPLFRVPIAPNERNGLNRLSRLMVDKITTVAKNKLGHRVGHLDVKDMERVDQSILIFLGLGG
;
A
#
# COMPACT_ATOMS: atom_id res chain seq x y z
N MET A 1 4.08 5.61 11.72
CA MET A 1 3.38 4.80 10.71
C MET A 1 1.93 5.21 10.67
N LYS A 2 1.61 6.18 9.84
CA LYS A 2 0.25 6.70 9.72
C LYS A 2 -0.41 6.22 8.44
N ARG A 3 -1.74 6.08 8.49
CA ARG A 3 -2.53 5.70 7.33
C ARG A 3 -2.26 6.65 6.17
N GLY A 4 -2.01 6.08 4.99
CA GLY A 4 -1.66 6.86 3.80
C GLY A 4 -0.16 7.04 3.57
N GLU A 5 0.66 6.74 4.56
CA GLU A 5 2.11 6.75 4.37
C GLU A 5 2.56 5.52 3.59
N ILE A 6 3.61 5.69 2.81
CA ILE A 6 4.26 4.61 2.06
C ILE A 6 5.58 4.29 2.76
N TRP A 7 5.77 3.02 3.09
CA TRP A 7 6.96 2.52 3.75
C TRP A 7 7.53 1.34 2.96
N THR A 8 8.83 1.13 3.05
CA THR A 8 9.41 -0.11 2.52
C THR A 8 9.07 -1.26 3.45
N VAL A 9 8.82 -2.43 2.88
CA VAL A 9 8.56 -3.65 3.63
C VAL A 9 9.54 -4.73 3.18
N ALA A 10 10.15 -5.42 4.16
CA ALA A 10 11.10 -6.48 3.93
C ALA A 10 10.42 -7.85 3.88
N GLY A 11 11.05 -8.82 3.24
CA GLY A 11 10.72 -10.22 3.41
C GLY A 11 9.71 -10.83 2.47
N ALA A 12 9.40 -10.18 1.35
CA ALA A 12 8.65 -10.85 0.30
C ALA A 12 9.62 -11.77 -0.44
N LYS A 13 9.48 -13.08 -0.24
CA LYS A 13 10.35 -14.09 -0.85
C LYS A 13 10.42 -14.00 -2.37
N ASP A 14 9.40 -13.44 -3.00
CA ASP A 14 9.23 -13.42 -4.45
C ASP A 14 10.02 -12.29 -5.13
N TYR A 15 10.77 -11.48 -4.38
CA TYR A 15 11.36 -10.25 -4.92
C TYR A 15 12.87 -10.16 -4.69
N ALA A 16 13.55 -11.28 -4.70
CA ALA A 16 15.00 -11.33 -4.60
C ALA A 16 15.55 -10.56 -3.39
N GLY A 17 14.79 -10.50 -2.30
CA GLY A 17 15.20 -9.83 -1.06
C GLY A 17 15.15 -8.31 -1.09
N LYS A 18 14.67 -7.69 -2.17
CA LYS A 18 14.57 -6.22 -2.23
C LYS A 18 13.34 -5.73 -1.47
N PRO A 19 13.47 -4.69 -0.65
CA PRO A 19 12.32 -4.05 0.00
C PRO A 19 11.35 -3.49 -1.04
N ARG A 20 10.06 -3.59 -0.76
CA ARG A 20 9.01 -3.04 -1.62
C ARG A 20 8.28 -1.91 -0.95
N PRO A 21 7.75 -0.96 -1.72
CA PRO A 21 6.85 0.03 -1.14
C PRO A 21 5.50 -0.59 -0.78
N ALA A 22 4.97 -0.18 0.35
CA ALA A 22 3.67 -0.60 0.83
C ALA A 22 2.95 0.59 1.45
N LEU A 23 1.65 0.65 1.22
CA LEU A 23 0.78 1.69 1.76
C LEU A 23 0.23 1.25 3.11
N ILE A 24 0.34 2.11 4.12
CA ILE A 24 -0.27 1.86 5.43
C ILE A 24 -1.78 2.09 5.31
N LEU A 25 -2.57 1.06 5.61
CA LEU A 25 -4.03 1.11 5.56
C LEU A 25 -4.67 1.22 6.93
N GLN A 26 -3.97 0.77 7.97
CA GLN A 26 -4.54 0.72 9.31
C GLN A 26 -4.90 2.11 9.81
N ASP A 27 -6.08 2.23 10.44
CA ASP A 27 -6.54 3.47 11.03
C ASP A 27 -5.57 3.91 12.13
N ASP A 28 -5.22 5.20 12.13
CA ASP A 28 -4.26 5.76 13.09
C ASP A 28 -4.70 5.59 14.55
N ARG A 29 -6.01 5.46 14.79
CA ARG A 29 -6.55 5.24 16.14
C ARG A 29 -6.24 3.84 16.68
N ILE A 30 -5.86 2.92 15.81
CA ILE A 30 -5.51 1.54 16.18
C ILE A 30 -4.00 1.39 16.03
N ASP A 31 -3.23 1.99 16.93
CA ASP A 31 -1.78 2.02 16.83
C ASP A 31 -1.08 1.17 17.90
N ALA A 32 -1.82 0.62 18.86
CA ALA A 32 -1.26 -0.16 19.96
C ALA A 32 -0.87 -1.60 19.57
N THR A 33 -1.13 -2.01 18.34
CA THR A 33 -0.81 -3.37 17.88
C THR A 33 0.66 -3.47 17.48
N GLU A 34 1.25 -4.67 17.65
CA GLU A 34 2.61 -4.95 17.20
C GLU A 34 2.68 -5.22 15.70
N SER A 35 1.55 -5.44 15.06
CA SER A 35 1.42 -5.66 13.63
C SER A 35 0.74 -4.47 12.97
N ILE A 36 0.83 -4.40 11.65
CA ILE A 36 0.22 -3.33 10.88
C ILE A 36 -0.31 -3.86 9.55
N THR A 37 -1.49 -3.39 9.18
CA THR A 37 -2.14 -3.79 7.92
C THR A 37 -1.72 -2.86 6.81
N ILE A 38 -1.25 -3.45 5.73
CA ILE A 38 -0.65 -2.75 4.59
C ILE A 38 -1.18 -3.28 3.27
N CYS A 39 -0.95 -2.50 2.22
CA CYS A 39 -1.22 -2.88 0.84
C CYS A 39 0.08 -2.71 0.05
N VAL A 40 0.67 -3.81 -0.38
CA VAL A 40 1.95 -3.80 -1.11
C VAL A 40 1.73 -3.30 -2.53
N MET A 41 2.71 -2.59 -3.06
CA MET A 41 2.68 -2.07 -4.42
C MET A 41 3.55 -2.92 -5.33
N THR A 42 3.20 -2.94 -6.62
CA THR A 42 3.97 -3.63 -7.65
C THR A 42 4.16 -2.74 -8.86
N THR A 43 5.25 -2.92 -9.57
CA THR A 43 5.48 -2.27 -10.86
C THR A 43 5.03 -3.15 -12.04
N ASP A 44 4.52 -4.34 -11.75
CA ASP A 44 3.97 -5.24 -12.77
C ASP A 44 2.79 -4.54 -13.50
N PRO A 45 2.82 -4.50 -14.84
CA PRO A 45 1.79 -3.81 -15.63
C PRO A 45 0.46 -4.57 -15.76
N ALA A 46 0.25 -5.64 -15.02
CA ALA A 46 -1.01 -6.39 -15.07
C ALA A 46 -2.22 -5.49 -14.91
N GLU A 47 -3.18 -5.60 -15.82
CA GLU A 47 -4.38 -4.79 -15.82
C GLU A 47 -5.52 -5.44 -15.07
N ALA A 48 -5.87 -4.85 -13.93
CA ALA A 48 -7.01 -5.27 -13.13
C ALA A 48 -7.51 -4.03 -12.38
N PRO A 49 -8.13 -3.07 -13.08
CA PRO A 49 -8.35 -1.72 -12.55
C PRO A 49 -9.24 -1.66 -11.31
N LEU A 50 -10.08 -2.67 -11.06
CA LEU A 50 -10.94 -2.69 -9.87
C LEU A 50 -10.16 -2.95 -8.58
N PHE A 51 -9.03 -3.65 -8.65
CA PHE A 51 -8.26 -4.01 -7.47
C PHE A 51 -6.73 -3.85 -7.63
N ARG A 52 -6.28 -3.26 -8.73
CA ARG A 52 -4.89 -2.87 -8.97
C ARG A 52 -4.88 -1.38 -9.29
N VAL A 53 -4.74 -0.56 -8.25
CA VAL A 53 -4.89 0.89 -8.35
C VAL A 53 -3.56 1.52 -8.78
N PRO A 54 -3.50 2.13 -9.98
CA PRO A 54 -2.26 2.76 -10.45
C PRO A 54 -2.01 4.07 -9.72
N ILE A 55 -0.76 4.27 -9.29
CA ILE A 55 -0.29 5.49 -8.65
C ILE A 55 0.91 5.99 -9.43
N ALA A 56 0.77 7.16 -10.05
CA ALA A 56 1.86 7.80 -10.76
C ALA A 56 2.86 8.39 -9.78
N PRO A 57 4.19 8.32 -10.07
CA PRO A 57 5.19 8.92 -9.19
C PRO A 57 5.01 10.43 -9.05
N ASN A 58 5.18 10.94 -7.86
CA ASN A 58 5.24 12.37 -7.61
C ASN A 58 6.14 12.65 -6.39
N GLU A 59 6.36 13.92 -6.08
CA GLU A 59 7.24 14.30 -4.97
C GLU A 59 6.72 13.86 -3.62
N ARG A 60 5.40 13.79 -3.45
CA ARG A 60 4.79 13.42 -2.17
C ARG A 60 4.90 11.93 -1.89
N ASN A 61 4.64 11.10 -2.89
CA ASN A 61 4.64 9.65 -2.69
C ASN A 61 6.03 9.03 -2.75
N GLY A 62 7.01 9.73 -3.31
CA GLY A 62 8.39 9.28 -3.35
C GLY A 62 8.63 8.05 -4.23
N LEU A 63 7.68 7.65 -5.04
CA LEU A 63 7.82 6.50 -5.93
C LEU A 63 8.72 6.86 -7.12
N ASN A 64 9.47 5.88 -7.60
CA ASN A 64 10.35 6.06 -8.77
C ASN A 64 9.67 5.68 -10.07
N ARG A 65 8.61 4.87 -10.03
CA ARG A 65 7.92 4.33 -11.19
C ARG A 65 6.43 4.30 -10.95
N LEU A 66 5.66 4.25 -12.03
CA LEU A 66 4.25 3.91 -11.95
C LEU A 66 4.12 2.58 -11.21
N SER A 67 3.38 2.60 -10.13
CA SER A 67 3.16 1.43 -9.27
C SER A 67 1.67 1.19 -9.10
N ARG A 68 1.30 -0.05 -8.86
CA ARG A 68 -0.10 -0.41 -8.63
C ARG A 68 -0.26 -1.00 -7.24
N LEU A 69 -1.22 -0.48 -6.51
CA LEU A 69 -1.60 -1.04 -5.22
C LEU A 69 -2.36 -2.34 -5.45
N MET A 70 -1.90 -3.39 -4.80
CA MET A 70 -2.50 -4.72 -4.93
C MET A 70 -3.58 -4.91 -3.85
N VAL A 71 -4.76 -4.35 -4.09
CA VAL A 71 -5.87 -4.41 -3.14
C VAL A 71 -6.31 -5.85 -2.88
N ASP A 72 -6.11 -6.74 -3.86
CA ASP A 72 -6.37 -8.17 -3.71
C ASP A 72 -5.36 -8.88 -2.78
N LYS A 73 -4.31 -8.18 -2.36
CA LYS A 73 -3.24 -8.73 -1.53
C LYS A 73 -2.96 -7.89 -0.29
N ILE A 74 -4.01 -7.32 0.29
CA ILE A 74 -3.91 -6.65 1.58
C ILE A 74 -3.46 -7.68 2.61
N THR A 75 -2.49 -7.32 3.42
CA THR A 75 -1.92 -8.23 4.41
C THR A 75 -1.52 -7.49 5.68
N THR A 76 -1.30 -8.24 6.74
CA THR A 76 -0.85 -7.72 8.03
C THR A 76 0.53 -8.31 8.34
N VAL A 77 1.47 -7.45 8.66
CA VAL A 77 2.85 -7.84 8.98
C VAL A 77 3.26 -7.25 10.32
N ALA A 78 4.29 -7.81 10.93
CA ALA A 78 4.87 -7.22 12.12
C ALA A 78 5.44 -5.83 11.77
N LYS A 79 5.27 -4.86 12.65
CA LYS A 79 5.77 -3.49 12.42
C LYS A 79 7.28 -3.45 12.15
N ASN A 80 8.05 -4.37 12.75
CA ASN A 80 9.49 -4.44 12.53
C ASN A 80 9.90 -4.88 11.12
N LYS A 81 8.94 -5.30 10.28
CA LYS A 81 9.20 -5.58 8.87
C LYS A 81 9.23 -4.32 8.02
N LEU A 82 8.73 -3.22 8.53
CA LEU A 82 8.79 -1.94 7.82
C LEU A 82 10.17 -1.32 8.00
N GLY A 83 10.74 -0.84 6.90
CA GLY A 83 12.08 -0.28 6.88
C GLY A 83 12.10 1.22 7.12
N HIS A 84 11.81 2.00 6.07
CA HIS A 84 11.79 3.45 6.16
C HIS A 84 10.62 4.03 5.38
N ARG A 85 10.25 5.25 5.76
CA ARG A 85 9.17 5.97 5.08
C ARG A 85 9.66 6.47 3.73
N VAL A 86 8.89 6.17 2.68
CA VAL A 86 9.14 6.61 1.31
C VAL A 86 8.42 7.92 1.01
N GLY A 87 7.18 8.05 1.45
CA GLY A 87 6.35 9.22 1.21
C GLY A 87 4.93 8.98 1.71
N HIS A 88 3.96 9.65 1.08
CA HIS A 88 2.55 9.45 1.41
C HIS A 88 1.71 9.73 0.17
N LEU A 89 0.55 9.09 0.08
CA LEU A 89 -0.42 9.37 -0.97
C LEU A 89 -1.17 10.66 -0.66
N ASP A 90 -1.56 11.38 -1.72
CA ASP A 90 -2.44 12.52 -1.56
C ASP A 90 -3.89 12.08 -1.32
N VAL A 91 -4.75 13.04 -1.00
CA VAL A 91 -6.15 12.77 -0.65
C VAL A 91 -6.89 12.09 -1.80
N LYS A 92 -6.67 12.53 -3.03
CA LYS A 92 -7.35 11.97 -4.19
C LYS A 92 -6.97 10.51 -4.43
N ASP A 93 -5.70 10.19 -4.31
CA ASP A 93 -5.24 8.82 -4.47
C ASP A 93 -5.76 7.93 -3.33
N MET A 94 -5.79 8.44 -2.09
CA MET A 94 -6.38 7.69 -0.98
C MET A 94 -7.87 7.42 -1.19
N GLU A 95 -8.62 8.36 -1.75
CA GLU A 95 -10.03 8.15 -2.08
C GLU A 95 -10.21 7.02 -3.10
N ARG A 96 -9.36 6.97 -4.12
CA ARG A 96 -9.37 5.89 -5.11
C ARG A 96 -9.07 4.54 -4.48
N VAL A 97 -8.10 4.50 -3.58
CA VAL A 97 -7.74 3.28 -2.85
C VAL A 97 -8.90 2.82 -1.98
N ASP A 98 -9.48 3.71 -1.20
CA ASP A 98 -10.62 3.39 -0.33
C ASP A 98 -11.80 2.86 -1.13
N GLN A 99 -12.09 3.47 -2.28
CA GLN A 99 -13.14 3.02 -3.16
C GLN A 99 -12.88 1.61 -3.68
N SER A 100 -11.64 1.33 -4.08
CA SER A 100 -11.25 0.01 -4.57
C SER A 100 -11.36 -1.05 -3.47
N ILE A 101 -10.98 -0.73 -2.24
CA ILE A 101 -11.10 -1.64 -1.09
C ILE A 101 -12.56 -1.96 -0.83
N LEU A 102 -13.42 -0.95 -0.81
CA LEU A 102 -14.86 -1.15 -0.59
C LEU A 102 -15.45 -2.08 -1.64
N ILE A 103 -15.10 -1.87 -2.91
CA ILE A 103 -15.57 -2.71 -4.01
C ILE A 103 -15.05 -4.13 -3.86
N PHE A 104 -13.76 -4.29 -3.62
CA PHE A 104 -13.11 -5.60 -3.54
C PHE A 104 -13.67 -6.44 -2.40
N LEU A 105 -13.97 -5.80 -1.27
CA LEU A 105 -14.52 -6.50 -0.09
C LEU A 105 -16.04 -6.65 -0.12
N GLY A 106 -16.70 -6.11 -1.16
CA GLY A 106 -18.15 -6.19 -1.26
C GLY A 106 -18.90 -5.26 -0.31
N LEU A 107 -18.25 -4.25 0.22
CA LEU A 107 -18.84 -3.27 1.15
C LEU A 107 -19.39 -2.05 0.44
N GLY A 108 -19.01 -1.81 -0.78
CA GLY A 108 -19.38 -0.62 -1.55
C GLY A 108 -20.62 -0.75 -2.41
N GLY A 109 -21.43 -1.74 -2.15
CA GLY A 109 -22.68 -1.93 -2.87
C GLY A 109 -22.68 -3.03 -3.81
#